data_3b03b2e19306310cc1af090f23e8d83e
#
_entry.id   3b03b2e19306310cc1af090f23e8d83e
#
_cell.length_a   1.000
_cell.length_b   1.000
_cell.length_c   1.000
_cell.angle_alpha   90.00
_cell.angle_beta   90.00
_cell.angle_gamma   90.00
#
_symmetry.space_group_name_H-M   'P 1'
#
loop_
_entity.id
_entity.type
_entity.pdbx_description
1 polymer ?
#
loop_
_entity_poly.entity_id
_entity_poly.type
_entity_poly.pdbx_seq_one_letter_code
_entity_poly.pdbx_strand_id
1 'polypeptide(L)'
;MKKLAELLKTTPILRTEGATDIEILDVTADSRQVKEGSLFLCLEGAHVDGHKFVDSAVKLGAKAIVASKEVKATEGVTVVYVADTRKAMEDMVPFFFDYPSRKMRMIALTGTNGKTTTTHVVSHILEQAGYKTGVIGTIHALIGDKELPTHNTTPDVIDLERLLWQMAEEKVTHVCMEVSSHSLVMGRVEGVEFDNAVFTNLTEDHLDYHKTMDNYAKAKAILFEKVSSVGQTKGNKAAWVNVDDPYAHVMMDAVDQKVADLHTYSMSDKTADLYAFDSRFTGKSSAFKVTYEGKTYQFETRLAGRFNIYNTLGAIGAALSEGISMETIAAAMKTFHSVPGRFELIDEGQSFTVVVDYAHTPDGLEKILTTAQEITKGRILVVFGCGGDRDKMKRPIMGRIAARYADVAIVTSDNPRTEDPETIVKEVAAGVEEVKAEKPSLQVEVVVDRRSAIQKAISLAKGDDIVLIAGKGHEDYQILKDKTIHFDDREEARKALKQSARF
;
A
#
# COMPACT_ATOMS: atom_id res chain seq x y z
N MET A 1 -6.86 -29.32 4.38
CA MET A 1 -6.15 -30.61 4.11
C MET A 1 -6.41 -31.05 2.69
N LYS A 2 -5.37 -31.52 1.99
CA LYS A 2 -5.43 -32.05 0.62
C LYS A 2 -4.50 -33.25 0.48
N LYS A 3 -4.85 -34.20 -0.37
CA LYS A 3 -3.90 -35.27 -0.74
C LYS A 3 -2.80 -34.69 -1.65
N LEU A 4 -1.55 -35.12 -1.46
CA LEU A 4 -0.46 -34.70 -2.33
C LEU A 4 -0.77 -35.01 -3.80
N ALA A 5 -1.33 -36.19 -4.10
CA ALA A 5 -1.72 -36.58 -5.45
C ALA A 5 -2.71 -35.63 -6.13
N GLU A 6 -3.52 -34.88 -5.36
CA GLU A 6 -4.42 -33.85 -5.90
C GLU A 6 -3.66 -32.55 -6.23
N LEU A 7 -2.74 -32.15 -5.34
CA LEU A 7 -1.85 -31.00 -5.57
C LEU A 7 -0.99 -31.19 -6.82
N LEU A 8 -0.47 -32.39 -7.03
CA LEU A 8 0.37 -32.71 -8.20
C LEU A 8 -0.37 -32.62 -9.54
N LYS A 9 -1.69 -32.57 -9.56
CA LYS A 9 -2.47 -32.37 -10.79
C LYS A 9 -2.53 -30.92 -11.24
N THR A 10 -2.16 -29.97 -10.39
CA THR A 10 -2.27 -28.54 -10.68
C THR A 10 -1.08 -27.96 -11.44
N THR A 11 0.07 -28.67 -11.43
CA THR A 11 1.33 -28.18 -12.03
C THR A 11 2.07 -29.31 -12.76
N PRO A 12 2.88 -29.01 -13.79
CA PRO A 12 3.70 -30.01 -14.46
C PRO A 12 4.77 -30.59 -13.53
N ILE A 13 4.79 -31.94 -13.42
CA ILE A 13 5.74 -32.67 -12.60
C ILE A 13 6.75 -33.38 -13.49
N LEU A 14 8.05 -33.29 -13.19
CA LEU A 14 9.11 -34.01 -13.88
C LEU A 14 9.22 -35.44 -13.38
N ARG A 15 9.27 -35.62 -12.07
CA ARG A 15 9.29 -36.94 -11.40
C ARG A 15 8.87 -36.82 -9.94
N THR A 16 8.51 -37.93 -9.34
CA THR A 16 8.17 -38.04 -7.91
C THR A 16 8.88 -39.24 -7.31
N GLU A 17 9.50 -39.05 -6.15
CA GLU A 17 10.15 -40.09 -5.35
C GLU A 17 9.42 -40.18 -4.01
N GLY A 18 8.77 -41.33 -3.76
CA GLY A 18 7.96 -41.58 -2.56
C GLY A 18 6.47 -41.70 -2.81
N ALA A 19 5.69 -41.80 -1.74
CA ALA A 19 4.24 -42.00 -1.81
C ALA A 19 3.49 -40.70 -2.09
N THR A 20 2.53 -40.71 -3.00
CA THR A 20 1.67 -39.53 -3.32
C THR A 20 0.32 -39.60 -2.61
N ASP A 21 -0.08 -40.74 -2.05
CA ASP A 21 -1.32 -40.88 -1.28
C ASP A 21 -1.09 -40.50 0.20
N ILE A 22 -0.57 -39.32 0.42
CA ILE A 22 -0.32 -38.74 1.74
C ILE A 22 -1.12 -37.44 1.91
N GLU A 23 -1.56 -37.15 3.13
CA GLU A 23 -2.25 -35.92 3.45
C GLU A 23 -1.25 -34.78 3.75
N ILE A 24 -1.47 -33.65 3.10
CA ILE A 24 -0.77 -32.40 3.35
C ILE A 24 -1.64 -31.49 4.23
N LEU A 25 -1.10 -31.13 5.39
CA LEU A 25 -1.82 -30.35 6.40
C LEU A 25 -1.53 -28.85 6.30
N ASP A 26 -0.36 -28.48 5.78
CA ASP A 26 0.08 -27.10 5.60
C ASP A 26 1.06 -26.99 4.42
N VAL A 27 1.22 -25.78 3.89
CA VAL A 27 2.20 -25.45 2.84
C VAL A 27 3.04 -24.25 3.28
N THR A 28 4.36 -24.34 3.06
CA THR A 28 5.28 -23.26 3.39
C THR A 28 6.53 -23.29 2.52
N ALA A 29 7.15 -22.11 2.29
CA ALA A 29 8.48 -21.96 1.70
C ALA A 29 9.53 -21.50 2.74
N ASP A 30 9.12 -21.27 3.98
CA ASP A 30 10.00 -20.93 5.09
C ASP A 30 10.23 -22.18 5.96
N SER A 31 11.47 -22.69 5.95
CA SER A 31 11.83 -23.90 6.73
C SER A 31 11.58 -23.75 8.23
N ARG A 32 11.57 -22.53 8.76
CA ARG A 32 11.29 -22.25 10.18
C ARG A 32 9.81 -22.37 10.56
N GLN A 33 8.93 -22.29 9.56
CA GLN A 33 7.47 -22.37 9.72
C GLN A 33 6.92 -23.78 9.43
N VAL A 34 7.79 -24.72 9.04
CA VAL A 34 7.40 -26.10 8.79
C VAL A 34 6.80 -26.71 10.05
N LYS A 35 5.70 -27.46 9.89
CA LYS A 35 5.00 -28.22 10.92
C LYS A 35 4.83 -29.67 10.45
N GLU A 36 4.43 -30.55 11.37
CA GLU A 36 4.10 -31.93 11.02
C GLU A 36 3.05 -31.96 9.90
N GLY A 37 3.31 -32.72 8.85
CA GLY A 37 2.43 -32.84 7.69
C GLY A 37 2.57 -31.73 6.63
N SER A 38 3.54 -30.83 6.75
CA SER A 38 3.75 -29.76 5.76
C SER A 38 4.28 -30.25 4.42
N LEU A 39 3.89 -29.56 3.35
CA LEU A 39 4.56 -29.51 2.06
C LEU A 39 5.55 -28.33 2.10
N PHE A 40 6.85 -28.58 1.92
CA PHE A 40 7.87 -27.55 1.85
C PHE A 40 8.28 -27.29 0.40
N LEU A 41 8.20 -26.00 -0.03
CA LEU A 41 8.57 -25.55 -1.37
C LEU A 41 9.98 -24.92 -1.34
N CYS A 42 10.91 -25.49 -2.08
CA CYS A 42 12.30 -25.02 -2.17
C CYS A 42 12.42 -23.84 -3.15
N LEU A 43 12.10 -22.64 -2.72
CA LEU A 43 12.22 -21.45 -3.57
C LEU A 43 13.68 -20.97 -3.66
N GLU A 44 14.07 -20.53 -4.86
CA GLU A 44 15.33 -19.82 -5.08
C GLU A 44 15.12 -18.32 -4.91
N GLY A 45 15.63 -17.76 -3.81
CA GLY A 45 15.60 -16.33 -3.55
C GLY A 45 16.90 -15.63 -4.02
N ALA A 46 16.88 -14.32 -4.08
CA ALA A 46 18.05 -13.52 -4.50
C ALA A 46 19.30 -13.74 -3.61
N HIS A 47 19.14 -14.09 -2.35
CA HIS A 47 20.24 -14.27 -1.39
C HIS A 47 20.29 -15.66 -0.77
N VAL A 48 19.19 -16.40 -0.81
CA VAL A 48 19.04 -17.67 -0.11
C VAL A 48 18.35 -18.67 -1.02
N ASP A 49 18.91 -19.89 -1.15
CA ASP A 49 18.34 -21.01 -1.87
C ASP A 49 17.65 -21.97 -0.89
N GLY A 50 16.34 -22.12 -1.03
CA GLY A 50 15.48 -22.97 -0.18
C GLY A 50 15.88 -24.43 -0.16
N HIS A 51 16.51 -24.94 -1.22
CA HIS A 51 16.99 -26.33 -1.30
C HIS A 51 17.99 -26.68 -0.19
N LYS A 52 18.73 -25.70 0.34
CA LYS A 52 19.68 -25.88 1.45
C LYS A 52 19.01 -26.22 2.80
N PHE A 53 17.70 -26.01 2.91
CA PHE A 53 16.95 -26.18 4.16
C PHE A 53 16.09 -27.43 4.19
N VAL A 54 16.22 -28.32 3.20
CA VAL A 54 15.44 -29.57 3.13
C VAL A 54 15.62 -30.41 4.40
N ASP A 55 16.86 -30.60 4.87
CA ASP A 55 17.13 -31.37 6.10
C ASP A 55 16.44 -30.76 7.33
N SER A 56 16.39 -29.42 7.41
CA SER A 56 15.71 -28.72 8.50
C SER A 56 14.18 -28.89 8.40
N ALA A 57 13.63 -28.77 7.19
CA ALA A 57 12.20 -28.96 6.93
C ALA A 57 11.76 -30.40 7.28
N VAL A 58 12.54 -31.41 6.89
CA VAL A 58 12.26 -32.81 7.20
C VAL A 58 12.29 -33.05 8.72
N LYS A 59 13.28 -32.49 9.43
CA LYS A 59 13.38 -32.61 10.91
C LYS A 59 12.19 -32.00 11.63
N LEU A 60 11.57 -30.95 11.05
CA LEU A 60 10.39 -30.27 11.61
C LEU A 60 9.07 -30.94 11.17
N GLY A 61 9.09 -32.00 10.37
CA GLY A 61 7.92 -32.81 10.05
C GLY A 61 7.35 -32.59 8.66
N ALA A 62 8.11 -32.04 7.71
CA ALA A 62 7.69 -32.00 6.31
C ALA A 62 7.46 -33.42 5.78
N LYS A 63 6.32 -33.68 5.17
CA LYS A 63 5.97 -34.96 4.54
C LYS A 63 6.25 -35.01 3.04
N ALA A 64 6.31 -33.82 2.41
CA ALA A 64 6.66 -33.68 1.01
C ALA A 64 7.53 -32.43 0.78
N ILE A 65 8.40 -32.54 -0.21
CA ILE A 65 9.31 -31.47 -0.66
C ILE A 65 9.05 -31.25 -2.15
N VAL A 66 8.91 -29.98 -2.57
CA VAL A 66 8.92 -29.59 -3.99
C VAL A 66 10.25 -28.92 -4.30
N ALA A 67 10.99 -29.46 -5.27
CA ALA A 67 12.35 -29.02 -5.59
C ALA A 67 12.57 -28.91 -7.10
N SER A 68 13.40 -27.98 -7.53
CA SER A 68 13.89 -27.86 -8.92
C SER A 68 15.29 -28.44 -9.11
N LYS A 69 15.94 -28.85 -8.00
CA LYS A 69 17.27 -29.44 -7.98
C LYS A 69 17.27 -30.76 -7.20
N GLU A 70 18.29 -31.58 -7.45
CA GLU A 70 18.49 -32.80 -6.66
C GLU A 70 18.64 -32.48 -5.19
N VAL A 71 17.84 -33.13 -4.35
CA VAL A 71 17.88 -33.04 -2.90
C VAL A 71 17.92 -34.44 -2.29
N LYS A 72 18.60 -34.58 -1.16
CA LYS A 72 18.56 -35.81 -0.39
C LYS A 72 17.42 -35.73 0.62
N ALA A 73 16.39 -36.53 0.43
CA ALA A 73 15.34 -36.63 1.42
C ALA A 73 15.55 -37.90 2.27
N THR A 74 15.08 -37.86 3.52
CA THR A 74 15.07 -38.96 4.44
C THR A 74 13.97 -39.96 4.01
N GLU A 75 14.16 -41.24 4.29
CA GLU A 75 13.14 -42.29 4.10
C GLU A 75 11.78 -41.87 4.71
N GLY A 76 10.70 -42.03 3.96
CA GLY A 76 9.34 -41.64 4.36
C GLY A 76 8.91 -40.24 3.97
N VAL A 77 9.80 -39.42 3.36
CA VAL A 77 9.46 -38.09 2.80
C VAL A 77 9.36 -38.17 1.29
N THR A 78 8.31 -37.65 0.71
CA THR A 78 8.13 -37.60 -0.75
C THR A 78 8.82 -36.38 -1.34
N VAL A 79 9.63 -36.60 -2.38
CA VAL A 79 10.23 -35.49 -3.16
C VAL A 79 9.55 -35.40 -4.52
N VAL A 80 9.10 -34.22 -4.85
CA VAL A 80 8.47 -33.85 -6.11
C VAL A 80 9.40 -32.91 -6.87
N TYR A 81 9.86 -33.34 -8.03
CA TYR A 81 10.74 -32.54 -8.88
C TYR A 81 9.95 -31.81 -9.94
N VAL A 82 10.16 -30.52 -10.04
CA VAL A 82 9.51 -29.60 -11.00
C VAL A 82 10.58 -28.79 -11.75
N ALA A 83 10.23 -28.23 -12.90
CA ALA A 83 11.14 -27.35 -13.63
C ALA A 83 11.33 -26.00 -12.91
N ASP A 84 10.27 -25.50 -12.29
CA ASP A 84 10.23 -24.20 -11.61
C ASP A 84 9.38 -24.32 -10.33
N THR A 85 10.04 -24.16 -9.18
CA THR A 85 9.36 -24.24 -7.87
C THR A 85 8.47 -23.01 -7.60
N ARG A 86 8.78 -21.85 -8.19
CA ARG A 86 7.93 -20.66 -8.09
C ARG A 86 6.61 -20.89 -8.81
N LYS A 87 6.68 -21.39 -10.05
CA LYS A 87 5.48 -21.71 -10.82
C LYS A 87 4.66 -22.82 -10.15
N ALA A 88 5.31 -23.83 -9.63
CA ALA A 88 4.63 -24.89 -8.87
C ALA A 88 3.90 -24.34 -7.64
N MET A 89 4.48 -23.38 -6.93
CA MET A 89 3.83 -22.68 -5.80
C MET A 89 2.58 -21.91 -6.26
N GLU A 90 2.69 -21.14 -7.35
CA GLU A 90 1.58 -20.36 -7.92
C GLU A 90 0.40 -21.25 -8.35
N ASP A 91 0.67 -22.47 -8.81
CA ASP A 91 -0.35 -23.43 -9.25
C ASP A 91 -0.96 -24.23 -8.07
N MET A 92 -0.12 -24.69 -7.13
CA MET A 92 -0.53 -25.59 -6.05
C MET A 92 -1.21 -24.86 -4.89
N VAL A 93 -0.70 -23.71 -4.50
CA VAL A 93 -1.11 -23.03 -3.25
C VAL A 93 -2.55 -22.52 -3.30
N PRO A 94 -3.04 -21.88 -4.38
CA PRO A 94 -4.44 -21.51 -4.49
C PRO A 94 -5.38 -22.71 -4.39
N PHE A 95 -5.04 -23.84 -5.02
CA PHE A 95 -5.79 -25.08 -4.91
C PHE A 95 -5.78 -25.64 -3.48
N PHE A 96 -4.63 -25.60 -2.78
CA PHE A 96 -4.53 -26.04 -1.40
C PHE A 96 -5.52 -25.31 -0.50
N PHE A 97 -5.71 -24.02 -0.69
CA PHE A 97 -6.65 -23.18 0.06
C PHE A 97 -8.06 -23.08 -0.55
N ASP A 98 -8.41 -23.95 -1.51
CA ASP A 98 -9.73 -24.00 -2.18
C ASP A 98 -10.09 -22.70 -2.92
N TYR A 99 -9.10 -22.07 -3.57
CA TYR A 99 -9.26 -20.85 -4.37
C TYR A 99 -10.09 -19.76 -3.64
N PRO A 100 -9.63 -19.27 -2.50
CA PRO A 100 -10.43 -18.41 -1.62
C PRO A 100 -10.91 -17.14 -2.29
N SER A 101 -10.13 -16.56 -3.22
CA SER A 101 -10.53 -15.36 -3.98
C SER A 101 -11.81 -15.59 -4.80
N ARG A 102 -12.18 -16.82 -5.14
CA ARG A 102 -13.44 -17.15 -5.84
C ARG A 102 -14.68 -17.01 -4.96
N LYS A 103 -14.51 -16.96 -3.64
CA LYS A 103 -15.62 -16.89 -2.66
C LYS A 103 -15.98 -15.47 -2.26
N MET A 104 -15.22 -14.48 -2.69
CA MET A 104 -15.34 -13.07 -2.31
C MET A 104 -15.16 -12.17 -3.53
N ARG A 105 -15.72 -10.96 -3.50
CA ARG A 105 -15.43 -9.92 -4.49
C ARG A 105 -14.04 -9.35 -4.23
N MET A 106 -13.19 -9.31 -5.23
CA MET A 106 -11.80 -8.88 -5.11
C MET A 106 -11.60 -7.53 -5.81
N ILE A 107 -11.38 -6.48 -5.03
CA ILE A 107 -11.18 -5.11 -5.51
C ILE A 107 -9.71 -4.76 -5.33
N ALA A 108 -9.01 -4.57 -6.44
CA ALA A 108 -7.57 -4.32 -6.48
C ALA A 108 -7.25 -2.87 -6.82
N LEU A 109 -6.30 -2.28 -6.10
CA LEU A 109 -5.87 -0.91 -6.30
C LEU A 109 -4.38 -0.85 -6.62
N THR A 110 -4.03 -0.26 -7.75
CA THR A 110 -2.64 -0.05 -8.15
C THR A 110 -2.37 1.40 -8.51
N GLY A 111 -1.09 1.77 -8.49
CA GLY A 111 -0.59 3.12 -8.77
C GLY A 111 0.67 3.40 -7.97
N THR A 112 1.28 4.56 -8.14
CA THR A 112 2.41 4.97 -7.30
C THR A 112 1.90 5.43 -5.95
N ASN A 113 0.98 6.39 -5.91
CA ASN A 113 0.43 7.00 -4.71
C ASN A 113 -1.07 6.77 -4.61
N GLY A 114 -1.63 6.91 -3.40
CA GLY A 114 -3.07 6.88 -3.16
C GLY A 114 -3.68 5.49 -2.94
N LYS A 115 -2.98 4.38 -3.22
CA LYS A 115 -3.47 3.01 -3.03
C LYS A 115 -4.08 2.80 -1.64
N THR A 116 -3.32 3.04 -0.59
CA THR A 116 -3.76 2.82 0.79
C THR A 116 -5.02 3.62 1.12
N THR A 117 -5.01 4.91 0.81
CA THR A 117 -6.18 5.77 1.08
C THR A 117 -7.41 5.27 0.32
N THR A 118 -7.28 5.01 -0.98
CA THR A 118 -8.39 4.54 -1.80
C THR A 118 -8.92 3.18 -1.33
N THR A 119 -8.03 2.24 -0.95
CA THR A 119 -8.39 0.93 -0.41
C THR A 119 -9.25 1.04 0.85
N HIS A 120 -8.85 1.89 1.80
CA HIS A 120 -9.62 2.12 3.03
C HIS A 120 -10.93 2.85 2.78
N VAL A 121 -10.97 3.81 1.84
CA VAL A 121 -12.21 4.49 1.43
C VAL A 121 -13.20 3.51 0.82
N VAL A 122 -12.75 2.63 -0.10
CA VAL A 122 -13.61 1.58 -0.68
C VAL A 122 -14.16 0.66 0.40
N SER A 123 -13.30 0.16 1.30
CA SER A 123 -13.72 -0.69 2.42
C SER A 123 -14.79 -0.02 3.28
N HIS A 124 -14.58 1.24 3.65
CA HIS A 124 -15.55 2.00 4.44
C HIS A 124 -16.90 2.18 3.73
N ILE A 125 -16.89 2.50 2.43
CA ILE A 125 -18.13 2.63 1.65
C ILE A 125 -18.91 1.30 1.62
N LEU A 126 -18.20 0.18 1.42
CA LEU A 126 -18.78 -1.15 1.43
C LEU A 126 -19.37 -1.52 2.79
N GLU A 127 -18.68 -1.21 3.88
CA GLU A 127 -19.17 -1.43 5.26
C GLU A 127 -20.43 -0.61 5.55
N GLN A 128 -20.45 0.66 5.14
CA GLN A 128 -21.64 1.51 5.26
C GLN A 128 -22.82 1.00 4.42
N ALA A 129 -22.54 0.27 3.35
CA ALA A 129 -23.55 -0.44 2.55
C ALA A 129 -23.96 -1.81 3.13
N GLY A 130 -23.38 -2.23 4.27
CA GLY A 130 -23.74 -3.45 4.99
C GLY A 130 -22.93 -4.69 4.61
N TYR A 131 -21.83 -4.56 3.85
CA TYR A 131 -20.94 -5.68 3.51
C TYR A 131 -19.89 -5.90 4.59
N LYS A 132 -19.46 -7.14 4.77
CA LYS A 132 -18.30 -7.48 5.60
C LYS A 132 -17.04 -7.43 4.76
N THR A 133 -16.10 -6.56 5.09
CA THR A 133 -14.90 -6.32 4.29
C THR A 133 -13.65 -6.95 4.86
N GLY A 134 -12.70 -7.23 3.98
CA GLY A 134 -11.29 -7.46 4.29
C GLY A 134 -10.43 -6.40 3.61
N VAL A 135 -9.37 -5.98 4.25
CA VAL A 135 -8.35 -5.07 3.69
C VAL A 135 -7.01 -5.76 3.68
N ILE A 136 -6.25 -5.63 2.57
CA ILE A 136 -4.86 -6.09 2.48
C ILE A 136 -4.03 -4.93 1.93
N GLY A 137 -3.09 -4.43 2.70
CA GLY A 137 -2.30 -3.27 2.27
C GLY A 137 -1.05 -3.00 3.09
N THR A 138 -0.49 -1.83 2.86
CA THR A 138 0.80 -1.40 3.41
C THR A 138 0.78 -1.29 4.93
N ILE A 139 -0.33 -0.87 5.52
CA ILE A 139 -0.42 -0.63 6.96
C ILE A 139 -0.63 -1.96 7.70
N HIS A 140 -1.60 -2.74 7.26
CA HIS A 140 -2.01 -4.01 7.86
C HIS A 140 -2.91 -4.79 6.90
N ALA A 141 -3.25 -6.02 7.29
CA ALA A 141 -4.45 -6.69 6.81
C ALA A 141 -5.54 -6.59 7.87
N LEU A 142 -6.79 -6.40 7.45
CA LEU A 142 -7.96 -6.31 8.32
C LEU A 142 -9.00 -7.37 7.95
N ILE A 143 -9.66 -7.91 8.94
CA ILE A 143 -10.93 -8.65 8.80
C ILE A 143 -11.94 -7.95 9.71
N GLY A 144 -12.77 -7.07 9.15
CA GLY A 144 -13.49 -6.09 9.96
C GLY A 144 -12.51 -5.27 10.79
N ASP A 145 -12.69 -5.23 12.11
CA ASP A 145 -11.80 -4.48 13.04
C ASP A 145 -10.57 -5.29 13.51
N LYS A 146 -10.42 -6.55 13.10
CA LYS A 146 -9.31 -7.41 13.52
C LYS A 146 -8.10 -7.21 12.64
N GLU A 147 -7.02 -6.70 13.22
CA GLU A 147 -5.73 -6.57 12.55
C GLU A 147 -4.98 -7.90 12.48
N LEU A 148 -4.37 -8.12 11.31
CA LEU A 148 -3.45 -9.22 11.05
C LEU A 148 -2.11 -8.65 10.56
N PRO A 149 -0.96 -9.18 11.03
CA PRO A 149 0.34 -8.70 10.61
C PRO A 149 0.59 -9.00 9.14
N THR A 150 1.15 -8.04 8.42
CA THR A 150 1.67 -8.19 7.06
C THR A 150 3.09 -7.67 6.99
N HIS A 151 3.93 -8.32 6.17
CA HIS A 151 5.32 -7.90 5.98
C HIS A 151 5.54 -7.09 4.70
N ASN A 152 4.58 -7.15 3.78
CA ASN A 152 4.62 -6.48 2.48
C ASN A 152 3.26 -5.89 2.15
N THR A 153 3.25 -4.79 1.39
CA THR A 153 2.03 -4.18 0.84
C THR A 153 1.12 -5.21 0.17
N THR A 154 1.71 -6.13 -0.61
CA THR A 154 1.05 -7.28 -1.20
C THR A 154 1.84 -8.51 -0.75
N PRO A 155 1.27 -9.38 0.09
CA PRO A 155 1.94 -10.59 0.57
C PRO A 155 2.39 -11.52 -0.57
N ASP A 156 3.33 -12.44 -0.29
CA ASP A 156 3.68 -13.50 -1.24
C ASP A 156 2.57 -14.57 -1.30
N VAL A 157 2.61 -15.41 -2.33
CA VAL A 157 1.53 -16.35 -2.71
C VAL A 157 0.98 -17.13 -1.51
N ILE A 158 1.83 -17.77 -0.71
CA ILE A 158 1.39 -18.60 0.42
C ILE A 158 0.68 -17.76 1.49
N ASP A 159 1.27 -16.62 1.86
CA ASP A 159 0.71 -15.76 2.90
C ASP A 159 -0.58 -15.10 2.40
N LEU A 160 -0.63 -14.70 1.11
CA LEU A 160 -1.81 -14.10 0.50
C LEU A 160 -2.98 -15.08 0.46
N GLU A 161 -2.76 -16.29 -0.08
CA GLU A 161 -3.82 -17.31 -0.19
C GLU A 161 -4.31 -17.77 1.19
N ARG A 162 -3.39 -17.89 2.17
CA ARG A 162 -3.74 -18.18 3.57
C ARG A 162 -4.60 -17.10 4.18
N LEU A 163 -4.25 -15.82 3.95
CA LEU A 163 -5.00 -14.67 4.44
C LEU A 163 -6.38 -14.60 3.79
N LEU A 164 -6.47 -14.79 2.49
CA LEU A 164 -7.76 -14.85 1.77
C LEU A 164 -8.61 -16.03 2.24
N TRP A 165 -8.01 -17.18 2.52
CA TRP A 165 -8.73 -18.31 3.11
C TRP A 165 -9.30 -17.97 4.50
N GLN A 166 -8.52 -17.31 5.38
CA GLN A 166 -9.01 -16.85 6.67
C GLN A 166 -10.18 -15.86 6.52
N MET A 167 -10.08 -14.92 5.58
CA MET A 167 -11.15 -13.97 5.27
C MET A 167 -12.43 -14.69 4.82
N ALA A 168 -12.31 -15.72 3.96
CA ALA A 168 -13.44 -16.50 3.50
C ALA A 168 -14.10 -17.29 4.65
N GLU A 169 -13.32 -17.89 5.56
CA GLU A 169 -13.83 -18.59 6.75
C GLU A 169 -14.58 -17.63 7.69
N GLU A 170 -14.11 -16.40 7.80
CA GLU A 170 -14.73 -15.30 8.57
C GLU A 170 -15.95 -14.67 7.85
N LYS A 171 -16.35 -15.21 6.68
CA LYS A 171 -17.49 -14.71 5.88
C LYS A 171 -17.32 -13.28 5.38
N VAL A 172 -16.10 -12.88 5.08
CA VAL A 172 -15.83 -11.66 4.32
C VAL A 172 -16.47 -11.79 2.94
N THR A 173 -17.14 -10.74 2.47
CA THR A 173 -17.82 -10.71 1.17
C THR A 173 -17.02 -9.95 0.12
N HIS A 174 -16.26 -8.94 0.54
CA HIS A 174 -15.46 -8.06 -0.32
C HIS A 174 -14.06 -7.87 0.27
N VAL A 175 -13.04 -8.02 -0.55
CA VAL A 175 -11.66 -7.76 -0.19
C VAL A 175 -11.14 -6.59 -1.00
N CYS A 176 -10.69 -5.56 -0.31
CA CYS A 176 -10.01 -4.40 -0.90
C CYS A 176 -8.50 -4.56 -0.71
N MET A 177 -7.73 -4.65 -1.79
CA MET A 177 -6.30 -4.88 -1.64
C MET A 177 -5.43 -3.97 -2.50
N GLU A 178 -4.32 -3.54 -1.90
CA GLU A 178 -3.25 -2.88 -2.61
C GLU A 178 -2.44 -3.90 -3.41
N VAL A 179 -2.26 -3.63 -4.71
CA VAL A 179 -1.46 -4.47 -5.60
C VAL A 179 -0.28 -3.67 -6.14
N SER A 180 0.92 -4.00 -5.65
CA SER A 180 2.15 -3.33 -6.03
C SER A 180 2.65 -3.83 -7.39
N SER A 181 3.42 -3.00 -8.11
CA SER A 181 4.05 -3.41 -9.38
C SER A 181 5.03 -4.57 -9.20
N HIS A 182 5.75 -4.61 -8.08
CA HIS A 182 6.62 -5.73 -7.74
C HIS A 182 5.84 -7.04 -7.60
N SER A 183 4.70 -7.01 -6.89
CA SER A 183 3.88 -8.22 -6.69
C SER A 183 3.32 -8.76 -8.00
N LEU A 184 3.00 -7.88 -8.95
CA LEU A 184 2.54 -8.26 -10.29
C LEU A 184 3.64 -8.95 -11.10
N VAL A 185 4.83 -8.33 -11.16
CA VAL A 185 5.98 -8.90 -11.90
C VAL A 185 6.50 -10.18 -11.25
N MET A 186 6.44 -10.27 -9.91
CA MET A 186 6.89 -11.44 -9.16
C MET A 186 5.85 -12.56 -9.08
N GLY A 187 4.68 -12.45 -9.70
CA GLY A 187 3.65 -13.49 -9.69
C GLY A 187 2.98 -13.71 -8.32
N ARG A 188 3.08 -12.76 -7.38
CA ARG A 188 2.50 -12.96 -6.03
C ARG A 188 0.99 -13.09 -6.01
N VAL A 189 0.32 -12.59 -7.04
CA VAL A 189 -1.13 -12.56 -7.17
C VAL A 189 -1.64 -13.48 -8.30
N GLU A 190 -0.82 -14.45 -8.74
CA GLU A 190 -1.20 -15.34 -9.85
C GLU A 190 -2.45 -16.18 -9.57
N GLY A 191 -2.64 -16.61 -8.31
CA GLY A 191 -3.82 -17.37 -7.89
C GLY A 191 -5.08 -16.54 -7.65
N VAL A 192 -4.96 -15.20 -7.63
CA VAL A 192 -6.07 -14.32 -7.27
C VAL A 192 -6.92 -13.96 -8.49
N GLU A 193 -8.23 -14.15 -8.37
CA GLU A 193 -9.21 -13.74 -9.37
C GLU A 193 -9.83 -12.38 -8.98
N PHE A 194 -9.42 -11.31 -9.67
CA PHE A 194 -9.91 -9.96 -9.44
C PHE A 194 -11.23 -9.69 -10.15
N ASP A 195 -12.10 -8.90 -9.50
CA ASP A 195 -13.37 -8.43 -10.04
C ASP A 195 -13.35 -6.97 -10.43
N ASN A 196 -12.55 -6.18 -9.72
CA ASN A 196 -12.46 -4.73 -9.94
C ASN A 196 -11.00 -4.29 -9.82
N ALA A 197 -10.56 -3.42 -10.73
CA ALA A 197 -9.22 -2.83 -10.72
C ALA A 197 -9.32 -1.31 -10.79
N VAL A 198 -8.54 -0.61 -9.94
CA VAL A 198 -8.46 0.85 -9.93
C VAL A 198 -7.01 1.29 -10.17
N PHE A 199 -6.79 2.18 -11.14
CA PHE A 199 -5.52 2.85 -11.37
C PHE A 199 -5.56 4.27 -10.83
N THR A 200 -4.72 4.57 -9.84
CA THR A 200 -4.68 5.90 -9.22
C THR A 200 -3.78 6.89 -9.94
N ASN A 201 -2.52 6.57 -10.16
CA ASN A 201 -1.52 7.40 -10.86
C ASN A 201 -0.20 6.67 -11.06
N LEU A 202 0.67 7.22 -11.92
CA LEU A 202 2.05 6.76 -12.09
C LEU A 202 3.02 7.95 -12.05
N THR A 203 3.88 7.99 -11.05
CA THR A 203 4.97 8.96 -10.93
C THR A 203 6.29 8.25 -10.71
N GLU A 204 7.41 8.93 -10.84
CA GLU A 204 8.74 8.35 -10.71
C GLU A 204 8.94 7.69 -9.34
N ASP A 205 9.07 6.37 -9.35
CA ASP A 205 9.38 5.52 -8.21
C ASP A 205 9.85 4.15 -8.70
N HIS A 206 10.58 3.40 -7.88
CA HIS A 206 11.00 2.02 -8.15
C HIS A 206 11.76 1.81 -9.48
N LEU A 207 12.45 2.85 -10.01
CA LEU A 207 13.24 2.73 -11.24
C LEU A 207 14.53 1.93 -11.04
N ASP A 208 14.97 1.75 -9.81
CA ASP A 208 16.01 0.78 -9.44
C ASP A 208 15.64 -0.64 -9.88
N TYR A 209 14.36 -1.00 -9.78
CA TYR A 209 13.80 -2.29 -10.19
C TYR A 209 13.28 -2.28 -11.63
N HIS A 210 12.36 -1.38 -11.98
CA HIS A 210 11.69 -1.37 -13.30
C HIS A 210 12.53 -0.76 -14.42
N LYS A 211 13.60 -0.01 -14.13
CA LYS A 211 14.54 0.66 -15.04
C LYS A 211 13.96 1.85 -15.81
N THR A 212 12.74 1.78 -16.31
CA THR A 212 12.07 2.86 -17.06
C THR A 212 10.62 3.03 -16.59
N MET A 213 10.06 4.23 -16.82
CA MET A 213 8.65 4.50 -16.53
C MET A 213 7.71 3.63 -17.38
N ASP A 214 8.07 3.32 -18.62
CA ASP A 214 7.28 2.43 -19.49
C ASP A 214 7.21 1.00 -18.94
N ASN A 215 8.32 0.46 -18.45
CA ASN A 215 8.32 -0.86 -17.80
C ASN A 215 7.51 -0.83 -16.50
N TYR A 216 7.56 0.28 -15.76
CA TYR A 216 6.78 0.47 -14.54
C TYR A 216 5.28 0.52 -14.85
N ALA A 217 4.88 1.24 -15.91
CA ALA A 217 3.50 1.26 -16.40
C ALA A 217 3.03 -0.14 -16.83
N LYS A 218 3.81 -0.85 -17.64
CA LYS A 218 3.52 -2.23 -18.09
C LYS A 218 3.38 -3.19 -16.91
N ALA A 219 4.22 -3.06 -15.88
CA ALA A 219 4.11 -3.87 -14.67
C ALA A 219 2.76 -3.69 -13.97
N LYS A 220 2.22 -2.45 -13.92
CA LYS A 220 0.88 -2.19 -13.35
C LYS A 220 -0.25 -2.63 -14.28
N ALA A 221 -0.06 -2.56 -15.60
CA ALA A 221 -1.05 -3.00 -16.59
C ALA A 221 -1.39 -4.50 -16.46
N ILE A 222 -0.49 -5.33 -15.94
CA ILE A 222 -0.76 -6.75 -15.63
C ILE A 222 -2.03 -6.91 -14.78
N LEU A 223 -2.32 -5.99 -13.86
CA LEU A 223 -3.56 -6.05 -13.07
C LEU A 223 -4.80 -5.93 -13.94
N PHE A 224 -4.77 -5.09 -14.98
CA PHE A 224 -5.87 -4.84 -15.91
C PHE A 224 -6.07 -5.99 -16.89
N GLU A 225 -4.98 -6.64 -17.30
CA GLU A 225 -5.05 -7.93 -18.02
C GLU A 225 -5.68 -9.02 -17.14
N LYS A 226 -5.30 -9.09 -15.86
CA LYS A 226 -5.86 -10.07 -14.92
C LYS A 226 -7.35 -9.87 -14.65
N VAL A 227 -7.81 -8.65 -14.43
CA VAL A 227 -9.23 -8.38 -14.20
C VAL A 227 -10.06 -8.75 -15.41
N SER A 228 -9.53 -8.60 -16.61
CA SER A 228 -10.20 -8.92 -17.87
C SER A 228 -9.84 -10.31 -18.44
N SER A 229 -9.16 -11.17 -17.67
CA SER A 229 -8.86 -12.52 -18.15
C SER A 229 -10.10 -13.40 -18.25
N VAL A 230 -10.14 -14.24 -19.32
CA VAL A 230 -11.22 -15.18 -19.55
C VAL A 230 -11.16 -16.35 -18.55
N GLY A 231 -12.30 -16.86 -18.15
CA GLY A 231 -12.41 -18.03 -17.26
C GLY A 231 -12.83 -17.72 -15.83
N GLN A 232 -12.94 -16.46 -15.46
CA GLN A 232 -13.45 -16.05 -14.15
C GLN A 232 -14.98 -16.02 -14.13
N THR A 233 -15.59 -16.49 -13.04
CA THR A 233 -17.02 -16.83 -12.99
C THR A 233 -17.83 -15.97 -12.02
N LYS A 234 -17.27 -14.90 -11.43
CA LYS A 234 -17.88 -14.18 -10.29
C LYS A 234 -18.81 -13.03 -10.66
N GLY A 235 -19.23 -12.89 -11.89
CA GLY A 235 -20.15 -11.83 -12.31
C GLY A 235 -19.44 -10.63 -12.94
N ASN A 236 -20.01 -9.43 -12.81
CA ASN A 236 -19.51 -8.22 -13.46
C ASN A 236 -18.09 -7.86 -13.02
N LYS A 237 -17.27 -7.51 -13.99
CA LYS A 237 -15.91 -7.05 -13.79
C LYS A 237 -15.75 -5.64 -14.30
N ALA A 238 -14.93 -4.83 -13.64
CA ALA A 238 -14.71 -3.46 -14.02
C ALA A 238 -13.27 -3.00 -13.81
N ALA A 239 -12.86 -2.05 -14.61
CA ALA A 239 -11.61 -1.33 -14.51
C ALA A 239 -11.88 0.17 -14.46
N TRP A 240 -11.36 0.88 -13.47
CA TRP A 240 -11.46 2.32 -13.31
C TRP A 240 -10.10 2.98 -13.46
N VAL A 241 -9.97 3.89 -14.41
CA VAL A 241 -8.69 4.50 -14.78
C VAL A 241 -8.76 6.02 -14.62
N ASN A 242 -7.78 6.58 -13.89
CA ASN A 242 -7.55 8.01 -13.83
C ASN A 242 -6.96 8.51 -15.15
N VAL A 243 -7.79 9.16 -15.98
CA VAL A 243 -7.35 9.63 -17.32
C VAL A 243 -6.59 10.95 -17.29
N ASP A 244 -6.47 11.59 -16.14
CA ASP A 244 -5.57 12.75 -15.97
C ASP A 244 -4.09 12.33 -15.84
N ASP A 245 -3.82 11.04 -15.65
CA ASP A 245 -2.46 10.50 -15.62
C ASP A 245 -1.95 10.21 -17.05
N PRO A 246 -0.74 10.65 -17.41
CA PRO A 246 -0.19 10.42 -18.76
C PRO A 246 -0.09 8.94 -19.17
N TYR A 247 0.03 8.03 -18.22
CA TYR A 247 0.13 6.58 -18.46
C TYR A 247 -1.21 5.85 -18.43
N ALA A 248 -2.33 6.57 -18.31
CA ALA A 248 -3.68 5.98 -18.30
C ALA A 248 -3.92 5.05 -19.48
N HIS A 249 -3.47 5.44 -20.69
CA HIS A 249 -3.63 4.67 -21.91
C HIS A 249 -3.05 3.25 -21.80
N VAL A 250 -1.92 3.06 -21.10
CA VAL A 250 -1.30 1.74 -20.92
C VAL A 250 -2.21 0.80 -20.11
N MET A 251 -2.93 1.33 -19.11
CA MET A 251 -3.89 0.57 -18.32
C MET A 251 -5.15 0.26 -19.12
N MET A 252 -5.65 1.26 -19.87
CA MET A 252 -6.85 1.11 -20.70
C MET A 252 -6.65 0.08 -21.82
N ASP A 253 -5.50 0.11 -22.49
CA ASP A 253 -5.13 -0.82 -23.58
C ASP A 253 -5.02 -2.28 -23.08
N ALA A 254 -4.74 -2.48 -21.78
CA ALA A 254 -4.62 -3.79 -21.16
C ALA A 254 -5.97 -4.44 -20.81
N VAL A 255 -7.08 -3.70 -20.87
CA VAL A 255 -8.41 -4.21 -20.56
C VAL A 255 -9.06 -4.85 -21.79
N ASP A 256 -9.39 -6.15 -21.71
CA ASP A 256 -10.32 -6.76 -22.70
C ASP A 256 -11.75 -6.36 -22.37
N GLN A 257 -12.27 -5.37 -23.07
CA GLN A 257 -13.61 -4.84 -22.88
C GLN A 257 -14.74 -5.83 -23.24
N LYS A 258 -14.43 -7.01 -23.74
CA LYS A 258 -15.41 -8.11 -23.88
C LYS A 258 -15.65 -8.84 -22.57
N VAL A 259 -14.76 -8.66 -21.59
CA VAL A 259 -14.77 -9.37 -20.30
C VAL A 259 -14.99 -8.45 -19.12
N ALA A 260 -14.43 -7.24 -19.15
CA ALA A 260 -14.55 -6.25 -18.07
C ALA A 260 -14.95 -4.88 -18.62
N ASP A 261 -15.84 -4.19 -17.92
CA ASP A 261 -16.24 -2.83 -18.25
C ASP A 261 -15.07 -1.86 -17.94
N LEU A 262 -14.71 -1.03 -18.92
CA LEU A 262 -13.70 0.00 -18.76
C LEU A 262 -14.39 1.34 -18.49
N HIS A 263 -14.05 1.95 -17.36
CA HIS A 263 -14.53 3.25 -16.93
C HIS A 263 -13.38 4.20 -16.62
N THR A 264 -13.69 5.47 -16.69
CA THR A 264 -12.73 6.56 -16.51
C THR A 264 -13.15 7.53 -15.42
N TYR A 265 -12.15 8.15 -14.76
CA TYR A 265 -12.42 9.25 -13.86
C TYR A 265 -11.39 10.38 -14.01
N SER A 266 -11.83 11.62 -13.74
CA SER A 266 -11.03 12.81 -13.99
C SER A 266 -11.48 14.01 -13.15
N MET A 267 -10.58 14.97 -12.97
CA MET A 267 -10.88 16.35 -12.53
C MET A 267 -10.65 17.38 -13.66
N SER A 268 -10.17 16.95 -14.82
CA SER A 268 -9.82 17.83 -15.95
C SER A 268 -10.66 17.53 -17.19
N ASP A 269 -10.99 16.28 -17.44
CA ASP A 269 -11.77 15.84 -18.61
C ASP A 269 -13.23 15.62 -18.22
N LYS A 270 -14.10 16.48 -18.77
CA LYS A 270 -15.56 16.43 -18.58
C LYS A 270 -16.23 15.23 -19.25
N THR A 271 -15.52 14.53 -20.12
CA THR A 271 -16.05 13.36 -20.85
C THR A 271 -15.82 12.05 -20.09
N ALA A 272 -15.04 12.08 -19.01
CA ALA A 272 -14.87 10.93 -18.14
C ALA A 272 -16.19 10.50 -17.50
N ASP A 273 -16.36 9.20 -17.25
CA ASP A 273 -17.57 8.65 -16.62
C ASP A 273 -17.84 9.26 -15.24
N LEU A 274 -16.77 9.49 -14.45
CA LEU A 274 -16.81 10.27 -13.22
C LEU A 274 -15.98 11.55 -13.40
N TYR A 275 -16.63 12.70 -13.39
CA TYR A 275 -15.97 13.99 -13.49
C TYR A 275 -16.19 14.82 -12.23
N ALA A 276 -15.10 15.16 -11.50
CA ALA A 276 -15.16 16.02 -10.32
C ALA A 276 -14.82 17.48 -10.65
N PHE A 277 -15.59 18.41 -10.11
CA PHE A 277 -15.45 19.85 -10.33
C PHE A 277 -15.94 20.66 -9.13
N ASP A 278 -15.79 21.99 -9.19
CA ASP A 278 -16.19 22.94 -8.13
C ASP A 278 -15.65 22.54 -6.75
N SER A 279 -14.36 22.19 -6.73
CA SER A 279 -13.68 21.74 -5.50
C SER A 279 -13.32 22.90 -4.59
N ARG A 280 -13.58 22.73 -3.29
CA ARG A 280 -13.23 23.66 -2.22
C ARG A 280 -12.49 22.91 -1.12
N PHE A 281 -11.42 23.48 -0.65
CA PHE A 281 -10.57 22.90 0.36
C PHE A 281 -10.55 23.74 1.62
N THR A 282 -10.52 23.08 2.76
CA THR A 282 -10.17 23.66 4.05
C THR A 282 -9.04 22.84 4.65
N GLY A 283 -8.39 23.35 5.69
CA GLY A 283 -7.39 22.54 6.41
C GLY A 283 -7.92 21.21 6.99
N LYS A 284 -9.25 21.04 7.04
CA LYS A 284 -9.91 19.89 7.71
C LYS A 284 -10.84 19.08 6.78
N SER A 285 -11.12 19.53 5.55
CA SER A 285 -12.11 18.88 4.67
C SER A 285 -11.97 19.30 3.21
N SER A 286 -12.58 18.51 2.33
CA SER A 286 -12.82 18.85 0.92
C SER A 286 -14.30 18.74 0.61
N ALA A 287 -14.83 19.68 -0.20
CA ALA A 287 -16.16 19.62 -0.78
C ALA A 287 -16.04 19.76 -2.30
N PHE A 288 -16.76 18.96 -3.06
CA PHE A 288 -16.71 18.96 -4.52
C PHE A 288 -17.98 18.36 -5.11
N LYS A 289 -18.18 18.55 -6.42
CA LYS A 289 -19.28 17.95 -7.16
C LYS A 289 -18.76 16.88 -8.09
N VAL A 290 -19.54 15.83 -8.30
CA VAL A 290 -19.24 14.75 -9.26
C VAL A 290 -20.40 14.60 -10.22
N THR A 291 -20.12 14.60 -11.52
CA THR A 291 -21.06 14.20 -12.55
C THR A 291 -20.90 12.71 -12.84
N TYR A 292 -22.00 11.99 -12.86
CA TYR A 292 -22.09 10.57 -13.24
C TYR A 292 -23.42 10.33 -13.94
N GLU A 293 -23.43 9.69 -15.13
CA GLU A 293 -24.64 9.42 -15.94
C GLU A 293 -25.53 10.65 -16.12
N GLY A 294 -24.93 11.81 -16.38
CA GLY A 294 -25.65 13.07 -16.61
C GLY A 294 -26.25 13.74 -15.37
N LYS A 295 -26.08 13.16 -14.19
CA LYS A 295 -26.51 13.74 -12.90
C LYS A 295 -25.33 14.29 -12.13
N THR A 296 -25.58 15.30 -11.30
CA THR A 296 -24.57 15.91 -10.43
C THR A 296 -24.85 15.60 -8.97
N TYR A 297 -23.83 15.11 -8.27
CA TYR A 297 -23.87 14.76 -6.86
C TYR A 297 -22.91 15.63 -6.07
N GLN A 298 -23.24 15.96 -4.81
CA GLN A 298 -22.38 16.72 -3.92
C GLN A 298 -21.68 15.80 -2.95
N PHE A 299 -20.37 15.98 -2.81
CA PHE A 299 -19.52 15.24 -1.89
C PHE A 299 -18.88 16.16 -0.88
N GLU A 300 -18.83 15.69 0.35
CA GLU A 300 -18.08 16.27 1.45
C GLU A 300 -17.26 15.16 2.11
N THR A 301 -16.01 15.41 2.40
CA THR A 301 -15.12 14.45 3.06
C THR A 301 -14.13 15.17 3.96
N ARG A 302 -13.67 14.48 5.01
CA ARG A 302 -12.59 14.97 5.88
C ARG A 302 -11.20 14.76 5.28
N LEU A 303 -11.11 14.13 4.12
CA LEU A 303 -9.86 14.03 3.37
C LEU A 303 -9.57 15.36 2.69
N ALA A 304 -8.52 16.05 3.15
CA ALA A 304 -8.14 17.34 2.58
C ALA A 304 -7.22 17.18 1.36
N GLY A 305 -7.30 18.13 0.42
CA GLY A 305 -6.41 18.24 -0.72
C GLY A 305 -6.90 17.58 -2.00
N ARG A 306 -6.41 18.13 -3.12
CA ARG A 306 -6.80 17.74 -4.48
C ARG A 306 -6.54 16.26 -4.77
N PHE A 307 -5.40 15.73 -4.35
CA PHE A 307 -5.06 14.32 -4.56
C PHE A 307 -6.05 13.35 -3.88
N ASN A 308 -6.66 13.77 -2.77
CA ASN A 308 -7.68 12.96 -2.09
C ASN A 308 -9.03 12.98 -2.83
N ILE A 309 -9.30 13.98 -3.67
CA ILE A 309 -10.45 13.90 -4.58
C ILE A 309 -10.22 12.79 -5.61
N TYR A 310 -9.02 12.67 -6.21
CA TYR A 310 -8.68 11.55 -7.09
C TYR A 310 -8.83 10.20 -6.40
N ASN A 311 -8.32 10.07 -5.16
CA ASN A 311 -8.47 8.85 -4.36
C ASN A 311 -9.95 8.52 -4.12
N THR A 312 -10.77 9.55 -3.83
CA THR A 312 -12.22 9.41 -3.64
C THR A 312 -12.92 9.02 -4.94
N LEU A 313 -12.56 9.60 -6.09
CA LEU A 313 -13.13 9.22 -7.39
C LEU A 313 -12.86 7.75 -7.73
N GLY A 314 -11.64 7.27 -7.53
CA GLY A 314 -11.31 5.86 -7.70
C GLY A 314 -12.13 4.95 -6.78
N ALA A 315 -12.36 5.38 -5.53
CA ALA A 315 -13.19 4.64 -4.59
C ALA A 315 -14.69 4.67 -4.97
N ILE A 316 -15.22 5.81 -5.45
CA ILE A 316 -16.58 5.93 -5.99
C ILE A 316 -16.76 4.93 -7.14
N GLY A 317 -15.82 4.91 -8.09
CA GLY A 317 -15.89 4.01 -9.24
C GLY A 317 -15.92 2.54 -8.80
N ALA A 318 -15.02 2.13 -7.90
CA ALA A 318 -15.01 0.78 -7.36
C ALA A 318 -16.35 0.42 -6.69
N ALA A 319 -16.90 1.31 -5.87
CA ALA A 319 -18.17 1.09 -5.17
C ALA A 319 -19.37 1.03 -6.11
N LEU A 320 -19.40 1.84 -7.17
CA LEU A 320 -20.43 1.79 -8.22
C LEU A 320 -20.44 0.42 -8.91
N SER A 321 -19.27 -0.15 -9.20
CA SER A 321 -19.15 -1.49 -9.80
C SER A 321 -19.65 -2.61 -8.88
N GLU A 322 -19.72 -2.37 -7.57
CA GLU A 322 -20.35 -3.28 -6.60
C GLU A 322 -21.83 -2.97 -6.36
N GLY A 323 -22.44 -2.10 -7.18
CA GLY A 323 -23.87 -1.78 -7.17
C GLY A 323 -24.31 -0.81 -6.08
N ILE A 324 -23.39 -0.08 -5.47
CA ILE A 324 -23.70 0.90 -4.42
C ILE A 324 -24.13 2.23 -5.07
N SER A 325 -25.24 2.81 -4.62
CA SER A 325 -25.73 4.07 -5.18
C SER A 325 -24.86 5.27 -4.81
N MET A 326 -24.85 6.30 -5.66
CA MET A 326 -24.11 7.55 -5.42
C MET A 326 -24.54 8.24 -4.11
N GLU A 327 -25.81 8.13 -3.72
CA GLU A 327 -26.33 8.68 -2.48
C GLU A 327 -25.74 7.97 -1.26
N THR A 328 -25.65 6.64 -1.30
CA THR A 328 -25.03 5.83 -0.24
C THR A 328 -23.53 6.15 -0.15
N ILE A 329 -22.83 6.24 -1.28
CA ILE A 329 -21.41 6.59 -1.34
C ILE A 329 -21.18 7.99 -0.75
N ALA A 330 -21.99 8.99 -1.15
CA ALA A 330 -21.87 10.35 -0.63
C ALA A 330 -22.13 10.43 0.90
N ALA A 331 -23.08 9.63 1.41
CA ALA A 331 -23.33 9.53 2.84
C ALA A 331 -22.15 8.89 3.59
N ALA A 332 -21.56 7.81 3.05
CA ALA A 332 -20.40 7.14 3.64
C ALA A 332 -19.18 8.08 3.69
N MET A 333 -18.94 8.89 2.65
CA MET A 333 -17.82 9.83 2.63
C MET A 333 -17.85 10.87 3.75
N LYS A 334 -19.02 11.26 4.23
CA LYS A 334 -19.15 12.19 5.37
C LYS A 334 -18.68 11.60 6.69
N THR A 335 -18.76 10.29 6.84
CA THR A 335 -18.39 9.56 8.06
C THR A 335 -16.97 9.01 8.02
N PHE A 336 -16.32 9.01 6.87
CA PHE A 336 -14.93 8.59 6.75
C PHE A 336 -14.00 9.61 7.41
N HIS A 337 -13.19 9.17 8.37
CA HIS A 337 -12.34 10.07 9.14
C HIS A 337 -10.98 10.33 8.49
N SER A 338 -10.15 9.32 8.45
CA SER A 338 -8.80 9.37 7.86
C SER A 338 -8.21 7.97 7.78
N VAL A 339 -7.11 7.86 7.05
CA VAL A 339 -6.27 6.66 7.05
C VAL A 339 -5.04 6.96 7.92
N PRO A 340 -4.68 6.08 8.87
CA PRO A 340 -3.53 6.32 9.73
C PRO A 340 -2.27 6.68 8.95
N GLY A 341 -1.69 7.85 9.26
CA GLY A 341 -0.47 8.35 8.63
C GLY A 341 -0.55 8.67 7.13
N ARG A 342 -1.74 8.93 6.59
CA ARG A 342 -1.97 9.36 5.20
C ARG A 342 -2.68 10.71 5.19
N PHE A 343 -1.92 11.78 5.21
CA PHE A 343 -2.41 13.13 5.42
C PHE A 343 -3.40 13.20 6.59
N GLU A 344 -3.04 12.53 7.67
CA GLU A 344 -3.88 12.37 8.86
C GLU A 344 -3.91 13.64 9.67
N LEU A 345 -5.10 14.20 9.82
CA LEU A 345 -5.32 15.39 10.64
C LEU A 345 -5.27 15.05 12.12
N ILE A 346 -4.42 15.75 12.87
CA ILE A 346 -4.35 15.67 14.35
C ILE A 346 -5.04 16.91 14.92
N ASP A 347 -6.23 16.70 15.51
CA ASP A 347 -7.05 17.75 16.05
C ASP A 347 -7.27 17.55 17.57
N GLU A 348 -6.71 18.45 18.37
CA GLU A 348 -6.88 18.53 19.81
C GLU A 348 -7.51 19.89 20.22
N GLY A 349 -8.15 20.59 19.25
CA GLY A 349 -8.82 21.87 19.46
C GLY A 349 -7.94 23.10 19.21
N GLN A 350 -6.74 22.93 18.66
CA GLN A 350 -5.84 24.03 18.33
C GLN A 350 -6.34 24.85 17.11
N SER A 351 -5.87 26.11 17.01
CA SER A 351 -6.26 27.05 15.95
C SER A 351 -5.52 26.85 14.62
N PHE A 352 -4.46 26.06 14.57
CA PHE A 352 -3.68 25.72 13.39
C PHE A 352 -3.88 24.25 12.98
N THR A 353 -3.51 23.90 11.76
CA THR A 353 -3.64 22.53 11.25
C THR A 353 -2.38 21.73 11.57
N VAL A 354 -2.54 20.49 12.04
CA VAL A 354 -1.42 19.54 12.20
C VAL A 354 -1.75 18.27 11.41
N VAL A 355 -0.81 17.86 10.56
CA VAL A 355 -0.96 16.71 9.67
C VAL A 355 0.23 15.76 9.84
N VAL A 356 -0.05 14.46 9.93
CA VAL A 356 0.96 13.40 9.89
C VAL A 356 0.84 12.63 8.58
N ASP A 357 1.97 12.43 7.88
CA ASP A 357 2.00 11.72 6.60
C ASP A 357 3.22 10.80 6.44
N TYR A 358 3.05 9.76 5.65
CA TYR A 358 4.09 8.77 5.32
C TYR A 358 5.07 9.25 4.23
N ALA A 359 4.96 10.45 3.73
CA ALA A 359 5.81 11.01 2.68
C ALA A 359 7.30 10.96 3.07
N HIS A 360 8.02 10.01 2.52
CA HIS A 360 9.44 9.73 2.80
C HIS A 360 10.29 9.69 1.52
N THR A 361 9.69 10.07 0.39
CA THR A 361 10.33 10.22 -0.93
C THR A 361 10.27 11.68 -1.39
N PRO A 362 11.13 12.11 -2.32
CA PRO A 362 11.06 13.46 -2.90
C PRO A 362 9.67 13.80 -3.45
N ASP A 363 9.10 12.96 -4.30
CA ASP A 363 7.77 13.15 -4.89
C ASP A 363 6.66 13.21 -3.81
N GLY A 364 6.70 12.29 -2.84
CA GLY A 364 5.74 12.28 -1.73
C GLY A 364 5.80 13.57 -0.90
N LEU A 365 7.01 14.03 -0.56
CA LEU A 365 7.20 15.26 0.22
C LEU A 365 6.72 16.49 -0.57
N GLU A 366 7.01 16.58 -1.86
CA GLU A 366 6.55 17.67 -2.71
C GLU A 366 5.03 17.71 -2.80
N LYS A 367 4.37 16.56 -2.94
CA LYS A 367 2.91 16.45 -3.00
C LYS A 367 2.22 16.93 -1.74
N ILE A 368 2.70 16.53 -0.56
CA ILE A 368 2.07 17.00 0.69
C ILE A 368 2.32 18.48 0.94
N LEU A 369 3.47 19.01 0.54
CA LEU A 369 3.80 20.42 0.67
C LEU A 369 2.99 21.30 -0.29
N THR A 370 2.83 20.89 -1.56
CA THR A 370 1.95 21.59 -2.52
C THR A 370 0.49 21.55 -2.07
N THR A 371 0.06 20.43 -1.52
CA THR A 371 -1.28 20.34 -0.91
C THR A 371 -1.44 21.29 0.26
N ALA A 372 -0.42 21.42 1.11
CA ALA A 372 -0.44 22.39 2.20
C ALA A 372 -0.61 23.84 1.69
N GLN A 373 0.04 24.19 0.57
CA GLN A 373 -0.14 25.50 -0.08
C GLN A 373 -1.57 25.75 -0.57
N GLU A 374 -2.26 24.69 -1.02
CA GLU A 374 -3.65 24.82 -1.49
C GLU A 374 -4.65 25.03 -0.34
N ILE A 375 -4.36 24.50 0.85
CA ILE A 375 -5.32 24.43 1.97
C ILE A 375 -5.05 25.42 3.10
N THR A 376 -3.83 25.99 3.21
CA THR A 376 -3.48 26.95 4.26
C THR A 376 -3.44 28.37 3.75
N LYS A 377 -3.78 29.32 4.63
CA LYS A 377 -3.56 30.76 4.43
C LYS A 377 -2.40 31.29 5.26
N GLY A 378 -1.92 30.47 6.21
CA GLY A 378 -0.79 30.78 7.06
C GLY A 378 0.52 30.22 6.52
N ARG A 379 1.49 30.05 7.40
CA ARG A 379 2.80 29.47 7.10
C ARG A 379 2.73 27.95 7.02
N ILE A 380 3.66 27.38 6.26
CA ILE A 380 3.91 25.95 6.20
C ILE A 380 5.15 25.63 7.05
N LEU A 381 4.96 24.85 8.10
CA LEU A 381 6.03 24.31 8.93
C LEU A 381 6.16 22.82 8.62
N VAL A 382 7.34 22.34 8.23
CA VAL A 382 7.55 20.91 7.91
C VAL A 382 8.61 20.31 8.81
N VAL A 383 8.26 19.18 9.45
CA VAL A 383 9.15 18.29 10.19
C VAL A 383 9.41 17.08 9.32
N PHE A 384 10.67 16.82 8.94
CA PHE A 384 10.99 15.73 8.04
C PHE A 384 12.42 15.23 8.24
N GLY A 385 12.69 14.02 7.79
CA GLY A 385 14.00 13.41 7.82
C GLY A 385 14.12 12.28 6.79
N CYS A 386 15.26 11.60 6.80
CA CYS A 386 15.51 10.44 5.95
C CYS A 386 15.96 9.25 6.77
N GLY A 387 15.62 8.04 6.29
CA GLY A 387 16.09 6.80 6.90
C GLY A 387 17.57 6.51 6.56
N GLY A 388 18.25 5.84 7.49
CA GLY A 388 19.55 5.22 7.26
C GLY A 388 19.43 3.91 6.50
N ASP A 389 20.57 3.41 5.97
CA ASP A 389 20.67 2.18 5.16
C ASP A 389 19.70 2.19 3.96
N ARG A 390 19.53 3.37 3.35
CA ARG A 390 18.68 3.64 2.20
C ARG A 390 19.40 4.56 1.22
N ASP A 391 18.75 4.85 0.09
CA ASP A 391 19.27 5.78 -0.91
C ASP A 391 19.65 7.13 -0.27
N LYS A 392 20.95 7.44 -0.34
CA LYS A 392 21.53 8.70 0.18
C LYS A 392 21.29 9.89 -0.76
N MET A 393 21.13 9.62 -2.05
CA MET A 393 20.99 10.68 -3.06
C MET A 393 19.73 11.51 -2.86
N LYS A 394 18.67 10.90 -2.32
CA LYS A 394 17.42 11.61 -2.03
C LYS A 394 17.54 12.63 -0.87
N ARG A 395 18.54 12.52 0.03
CA ARG A 395 18.67 13.35 1.24
C ARG A 395 18.73 14.84 0.94
N PRO A 396 19.69 15.36 0.15
CA PRO A 396 19.72 16.77 -0.22
C PRO A 396 18.56 17.17 -1.13
N ILE A 397 18.01 16.25 -1.93
CA ILE A 397 16.85 16.55 -2.78
C ILE A 397 15.62 16.86 -1.92
N MET A 398 15.35 16.04 -0.90
CA MET A 398 14.25 16.29 0.04
C MET A 398 14.47 17.58 0.84
N GLY A 399 15.72 17.90 1.20
CA GLY A 399 16.07 19.17 1.82
C GLY A 399 15.71 20.37 0.95
N ARG A 400 16.06 20.35 -0.35
CA ARG A 400 15.71 21.40 -1.32
C ARG A 400 14.19 21.53 -1.50
N ILE A 401 13.47 20.44 -1.60
CA ILE A 401 12.00 20.44 -1.74
C ILE A 401 11.37 21.10 -0.51
N ALA A 402 11.71 20.64 0.69
CA ALA A 402 11.19 21.22 1.91
C ALA A 402 11.44 22.73 1.98
N ALA A 403 12.65 23.18 1.66
CA ALA A 403 13.03 24.59 1.69
C ALA A 403 12.26 25.46 0.66
N ARG A 404 11.99 24.93 -0.53
CA ARG A 404 11.24 25.65 -1.57
C ARG A 404 9.80 25.94 -1.15
N TYR A 405 9.14 24.97 -0.56
CA TYR A 405 7.70 25.04 -0.29
C TYR A 405 7.35 25.51 1.13
N ALA A 406 8.19 25.24 2.13
CA ALA A 406 7.91 25.59 3.51
C ALA A 406 8.42 26.99 3.88
N ASP A 407 7.82 27.59 4.92
CA ASP A 407 8.28 28.80 5.60
C ASP A 407 9.21 28.47 6.77
N VAL A 408 9.01 27.30 7.38
CA VAL A 408 9.85 26.75 8.44
C VAL A 408 10.18 25.31 8.11
N ALA A 409 11.45 25.00 7.90
CA ALA A 409 11.96 23.65 7.67
C ALA A 409 12.67 23.11 8.91
N ILE A 410 12.15 22.04 9.50
CA ILE A 410 12.72 21.40 10.69
C ILE A 410 13.25 20.03 10.28
N VAL A 411 14.57 19.94 10.15
CA VAL A 411 15.28 18.71 9.76
C VAL A 411 15.53 17.86 11.01
N THR A 412 15.12 16.59 10.96
CA THR A 412 15.23 15.69 12.10
C THR A 412 15.58 14.26 11.70
N SER A 413 15.78 13.36 12.68
CA SER A 413 15.98 11.93 12.45
C SER A 413 14.66 11.25 12.11
N ASP A 414 14.75 10.24 11.25
CA ASP A 414 13.69 9.25 10.98
C ASP A 414 14.08 7.90 11.64
N ASN A 415 14.28 6.83 10.87
CA ASN A 415 14.85 5.57 11.29
C ASN A 415 16.35 5.54 10.91
N PRO A 416 17.30 5.94 11.76
CA PRO A 416 18.71 5.99 11.39
C PRO A 416 19.32 4.60 11.15
N ARG A 417 18.73 3.54 11.69
CA ARG A 417 19.21 2.15 11.60
C ARG A 417 20.67 2.03 12.03
N THR A 418 21.56 1.56 11.15
CA THR A 418 22.99 1.41 11.49
C THR A 418 23.80 2.69 11.30
N GLU A 419 23.26 3.69 10.58
CA GLU A 419 23.95 4.96 10.33
C GLU A 419 23.84 5.93 11.53
N ASP A 420 24.80 6.84 11.62
CA ASP A 420 24.75 7.93 12.59
C ASP A 420 23.67 8.96 12.21
N PRO A 421 22.68 9.24 13.09
CA PRO A 421 21.60 10.16 12.80
C PRO A 421 22.05 11.59 12.53
N GLU A 422 23.15 12.06 13.17
CA GLU A 422 23.67 13.41 12.91
C GLU A 422 24.21 13.54 11.50
N THR A 423 24.84 12.50 10.97
CA THR A 423 25.35 12.46 9.60
C THR A 423 24.20 12.53 8.59
N ILE A 424 23.13 11.77 8.79
CA ILE A 424 21.95 11.79 7.91
C ILE A 424 21.33 13.18 7.91
N VAL A 425 21.11 13.76 9.09
CA VAL A 425 20.51 15.08 9.26
C VAL A 425 21.36 16.18 8.59
N LYS A 426 22.69 16.12 8.65
CA LYS A 426 23.60 17.05 7.96
C LYS A 426 23.47 16.95 6.45
N GLU A 427 23.37 15.74 5.88
CA GLU A 427 23.20 15.54 4.43
C GLU A 427 21.84 16.10 3.92
N VAL A 428 20.78 15.98 4.72
CA VAL A 428 19.47 16.58 4.42
C VAL A 428 19.55 18.12 4.53
N ALA A 429 20.14 18.64 5.61
CA ALA A 429 20.27 20.05 5.87
C ALA A 429 21.10 20.77 4.81
N ALA A 430 22.08 20.11 4.19
CA ALA A 430 22.85 20.68 3.09
C ALA A 430 21.94 21.16 1.93
N GLY A 431 20.94 20.35 1.55
CA GLY A 431 19.98 20.73 0.53
C GLY A 431 19.05 21.87 0.96
N VAL A 432 18.75 22.01 2.26
CA VAL A 432 17.97 23.14 2.80
C VAL A 432 18.78 24.43 2.70
N GLU A 433 20.06 24.40 3.08
CA GLU A 433 20.94 25.59 3.07
C GLU A 433 21.19 26.12 1.64
N GLU A 434 21.24 25.24 0.63
CA GLU A 434 21.33 25.67 -0.79
C GLU A 434 20.17 26.60 -1.15
N VAL A 435 18.95 26.25 -0.80
CA VAL A 435 17.74 27.04 -1.12
C VAL A 435 17.61 28.25 -0.20
N LYS A 436 18.02 28.14 1.07
CA LYS A 436 17.98 29.26 2.03
C LYS A 436 18.77 30.47 1.55
N ALA A 437 19.87 30.25 0.81
CA ALA A 437 20.64 31.32 0.20
C ALA A 437 19.80 32.17 -0.79
N GLU A 438 18.84 31.55 -1.46
CA GLU A 438 17.92 32.16 -2.41
C GLU A 438 16.60 32.63 -1.75
N LYS A 439 16.23 32.07 -0.59
CA LYS A 439 15.01 32.35 0.18
C LYS A 439 15.36 32.75 1.63
N PRO A 440 15.87 34.00 1.86
CA PRO A 440 16.32 34.42 3.20
C PRO A 440 15.23 34.43 4.28
N SER A 441 13.94 34.47 3.88
CA SER A 441 12.80 34.40 4.80
C SER A 441 12.57 33.01 5.38
N LEU A 442 13.18 31.94 4.81
CA LEU A 442 13.06 30.60 5.30
C LEU A 442 13.70 30.47 6.69
N GLN A 443 12.91 30.05 7.66
CA GLN A 443 13.43 29.62 8.97
C GLN A 443 13.87 28.16 8.89
N VAL A 444 15.08 27.88 9.34
CA VAL A 444 15.66 26.52 9.35
C VAL A 444 16.00 26.13 10.77
N GLU A 445 15.54 24.98 11.19
CA GLU A 445 15.88 24.36 12.46
C GLU A 445 16.45 22.96 12.20
N VAL A 446 17.50 22.60 12.91
CA VAL A 446 18.11 21.27 12.85
C VAL A 446 18.02 20.66 14.24
N VAL A 447 17.14 19.68 14.40
CA VAL A 447 16.84 19.05 15.69
C VAL A 447 16.86 17.54 15.53
N VAL A 448 17.96 16.89 15.89
CA VAL A 448 18.16 15.45 15.65
C VAL A 448 17.09 14.59 16.34
N ASP A 449 16.76 14.91 17.61
CA ASP A 449 15.69 14.22 18.34
C ASP A 449 14.31 14.57 17.75
N ARG A 450 13.63 13.57 17.16
CA ARG A 450 12.37 13.75 16.44
C ARG A 450 11.23 14.26 17.34
N ARG A 451 11.17 13.83 18.60
CA ARG A 451 10.18 14.31 19.57
C ARG A 451 10.34 15.80 19.81
N SER A 452 11.56 16.24 20.06
CA SER A 452 11.90 17.66 20.24
C SER A 452 11.61 18.47 18.97
N ALA A 453 11.84 17.91 17.79
CA ALA A 453 11.52 18.54 16.51
C ALA A 453 10.00 18.77 16.35
N ILE A 454 9.18 17.79 16.67
CA ILE A 454 7.70 17.90 16.64
C ILE A 454 7.22 18.93 17.66
N GLN A 455 7.73 18.91 18.88
CA GLN A 455 7.40 19.91 19.92
C GLN A 455 7.78 21.31 19.47
N LYS A 456 8.94 21.48 18.85
CA LYS A 456 9.41 22.75 18.31
C LYS A 456 8.47 23.28 17.22
N ALA A 457 8.08 22.43 16.25
CA ALA A 457 7.17 22.80 15.20
C ALA A 457 5.82 23.31 15.75
N ILE A 458 5.24 22.56 16.68
CA ILE A 458 3.96 22.89 17.32
C ILE A 458 4.06 24.20 18.13
N SER A 459 5.19 24.42 18.81
CA SER A 459 5.41 25.67 19.58
C SER A 459 5.58 26.92 18.70
N LEU A 460 6.02 26.75 17.45
CA LEU A 460 6.21 27.85 16.48
C LEU A 460 4.92 28.17 15.70
N ALA A 461 3.98 27.24 15.63
CA ALA A 461 2.76 27.39 14.85
C ALA A 461 1.77 28.39 15.47
N LYS A 462 1.04 29.12 14.61
CA LYS A 462 0.08 30.16 14.99
C LYS A 462 -1.13 30.12 14.05
N GLY A 463 -2.29 30.45 14.56
CA GLY A 463 -3.50 30.74 13.78
C GLY A 463 -3.74 29.81 12.60
N ASP A 464 -3.66 30.35 11.38
CA ASP A 464 -3.96 29.60 10.14
C ASP A 464 -2.76 28.78 9.59
N ASP A 465 -1.68 28.60 10.38
CA ASP A 465 -0.51 27.81 9.96
C ASP A 465 -0.86 26.33 9.77
N ILE A 466 -0.03 25.63 8.99
CA ILE A 466 -0.05 24.17 8.89
C ILE A 466 1.29 23.59 9.31
N VAL A 467 1.26 22.61 10.20
CA VAL A 467 2.41 21.79 10.58
C VAL A 467 2.30 20.43 9.91
N LEU A 468 3.25 20.11 9.04
CA LEU A 468 3.37 18.81 8.38
C LEU A 468 4.45 17.98 9.08
N ILE A 469 4.12 16.81 9.58
CA ILE A 469 5.05 15.84 10.16
C ILE A 469 5.16 14.69 9.17
N ALA A 470 6.26 14.65 8.42
CA ALA A 470 6.47 13.75 7.29
C ALA A 470 7.50 12.67 7.57
N GLY A 471 7.29 11.49 6.98
CA GLY A 471 8.23 10.38 6.94
C GLY A 471 7.68 9.08 7.50
N LYS A 472 7.23 9.07 8.76
CA LYS A 472 6.83 7.84 9.47
C LYS A 472 5.36 7.46 9.23
N GLY A 473 4.49 8.45 9.10
CA GLY A 473 3.06 8.20 8.90
C GLY A 473 2.44 7.29 9.96
N HIS A 474 2.10 6.06 9.57
CA HIS A 474 1.50 5.06 10.46
C HIS A 474 2.50 4.27 11.29
N GLU A 475 3.81 4.38 11.02
CA GLU A 475 4.84 3.67 11.80
C GLU A 475 4.80 4.10 13.27
N ASP A 476 4.74 3.12 14.16
CA ASP A 476 4.72 3.29 15.62
C ASP A 476 6.07 2.96 16.30
N TYR A 477 7.14 2.91 15.49
CA TYR A 477 8.48 2.56 15.96
C TYR A 477 9.56 3.48 15.39
N GLN A 478 10.69 3.56 16.08
CA GLN A 478 11.94 4.14 15.56
C GLN A 478 13.07 3.13 15.72
N ILE A 479 13.75 2.82 14.59
CA ILE A 479 14.88 1.89 14.53
C ILE A 479 16.17 2.67 14.76
N LEU A 480 16.78 2.45 15.91
CA LEU A 480 18.08 2.96 16.29
C LEU A 480 19.14 1.85 16.11
N LYS A 481 20.43 2.21 16.15
CA LYS A 481 21.54 1.28 15.91
C LYS A 481 21.41 -0.04 16.68
N ASP A 482 21.10 0.03 17.98
CA ASP A 482 21.12 -1.11 18.88
C ASP A 482 19.74 -1.56 19.37
N LYS A 483 18.67 -0.82 18.99
CA LYS A 483 17.32 -1.09 19.49
C LYS A 483 16.24 -0.48 18.61
N THR A 484 15.06 -1.07 18.66
CA THR A 484 13.81 -0.46 18.17
C THR A 484 13.02 0.03 19.38
N ILE A 485 12.55 1.26 19.32
CA ILE A 485 11.73 1.89 20.36
C ILE A 485 10.34 2.18 19.81
N HIS A 486 9.35 2.22 20.70
CA HIS A 486 8.03 2.76 20.35
C HIS A 486 8.14 4.26 20.10
N PHE A 487 7.67 4.71 18.94
CA PHE A 487 7.66 6.11 18.53
C PHE A 487 6.62 6.34 17.43
N ASP A 488 5.56 7.02 17.76
CA ASP A 488 4.45 7.35 16.84
C ASP A 488 4.33 8.86 16.71
N ASP A 489 4.47 9.40 15.49
CA ASP A 489 4.35 10.83 15.20
C ASP A 489 3.01 11.41 15.64
N ARG A 490 1.93 10.64 15.54
CA ARG A 490 0.56 11.03 15.93
C ARG A 490 0.43 11.20 17.43
N GLU A 491 1.00 10.27 18.20
CA GLU A 491 1.04 10.35 19.66
C GLU A 491 1.87 11.54 20.14
N GLU A 492 3.05 11.71 19.55
CA GLU A 492 3.96 12.80 19.92
C GLU A 492 3.35 14.18 19.57
N ALA A 493 2.66 14.29 18.43
CA ALA A 493 1.92 15.50 18.06
C ALA A 493 0.80 15.80 19.07
N ARG A 494 -0.03 14.80 19.43
CA ARG A 494 -1.10 14.98 20.45
C ARG A 494 -0.52 15.38 21.81
N LYS A 495 0.59 14.75 22.24
CA LYS A 495 1.27 15.11 23.50
C LYS A 495 1.75 16.56 23.48
N ALA A 496 2.39 16.99 22.39
CA ALA A 496 2.89 18.35 22.24
C ALA A 496 1.74 19.39 22.21
N LEU A 497 0.65 19.12 21.51
CA LEU A 497 -0.53 19.99 21.48
C LEU A 497 -1.16 20.16 22.88
N LYS A 498 -1.32 19.06 23.63
CA LYS A 498 -1.85 19.13 25.01
C LYS A 498 -0.94 19.88 25.98
N GLN A 499 0.36 19.85 25.76
CA GLN A 499 1.33 20.64 26.54
C GLN A 499 1.24 22.13 26.21
N SER A 500 1.12 22.48 24.93
CA SER A 500 0.99 23.87 24.47
C SER A 500 -0.32 24.54 24.89
N ALA A 501 -1.41 23.78 25.02
CA ALA A 501 -2.71 24.28 25.48
C ALA A 501 -2.76 24.64 26.97
N ARG A 502 -1.70 24.35 27.73
CA ARG A 502 -1.59 24.67 29.19
C ARG A 502 -0.88 25.99 29.47
N PHE A 503 -0.46 26.71 28.44
CA PHE A 503 0.14 28.04 28.49
C PHE A 503 -0.69 29.02 27.67
#